data_55023e85629fdae4422703ae02cc983f
#
_entry.id   55023e85629fdae4422703ae02cc983f
#
_cell.length_a   1.000
_cell.length_b   1.000
_cell.length_c   1.000
_cell.angle_alpha   90.00
_cell.angle_beta   90.00
_cell.angle_gamma   90.00
#
_symmetry.space_group_name_H-M   'P 1'
#
loop_
_entity.id
_entity.type
_entity.pdbx_description
1 polymer ?
#
loop_
_entity_poly.entity_id
_entity_poly.type
_entity_poly.pdbx_seq_one_letter_code
_entity_poly.pdbx_strand_id
1 'polypeptide(L)'
;AADYQKLQMQYSAVNHEEVLDKIQELQEIGESEAYHLLMSRYQNNGFFELRREQLCSEETFPQMKLYQRRWLYDMIQGYKRYGEKAILAFDLCRILAVAQMGFMTGHLSMEEALHHCWKAAIVLQASFSSWEEMCDSFLRGYAFHTQQDKDEPTSSLAVRMHLLEEMQQAAKEKSSASESPFAIHWDLLLEKTF
;
A
#
# COMPACT_ATOMS: atom_id res chain seq x y z
N ALA A 1 21.66 -7.20 -10.46
CA ALA A 1 21.74 -5.89 -11.18
C ALA A 1 20.41 -5.14 -11.13
N ALA A 2 19.29 -5.77 -11.50
CA ALA A 2 17.98 -5.10 -11.53
C ALA A 2 17.49 -4.66 -10.14
N ASP A 3 17.65 -5.51 -9.12
CA ASP A 3 17.21 -5.19 -7.76
C ASP A 3 18.05 -4.09 -7.11
N TYR A 4 19.35 -4.04 -7.40
CA TYR A 4 20.22 -2.94 -6.97
C TYR A 4 19.77 -1.60 -7.57
N GLN A 5 19.47 -1.57 -8.89
CA GLN A 5 18.97 -0.37 -9.55
C GLN A 5 17.61 0.06 -8.97
N LYS A 6 16.69 -0.88 -8.72
CA LYS A 6 15.41 -0.57 -8.09
C LYS A 6 15.58 -0.01 -6.69
N LEU A 7 16.42 -0.63 -5.86
CA LEU A 7 16.68 -0.17 -4.50
C LEU A 7 17.25 1.25 -4.51
N GLN A 8 18.23 1.52 -5.35
CA GLN A 8 18.82 2.84 -5.53
C GLN A 8 17.81 3.88 -6.08
N MET A 9 17.09 3.55 -7.15
CA MET A 9 16.21 4.52 -7.85
C MET A 9 14.91 4.79 -7.11
N GLN A 10 14.32 3.78 -6.46
CA GLN A 10 13.01 3.90 -5.80
C GLN A 10 13.13 4.27 -4.33
N TYR A 11 14.22 3.87 -3.67
CA TYR A 11 14.35 4.02 -2.22
C TYR A 11 15.61 4.79 -1.80
N SER A 12 16.46 5.19 -2.74
CA SER A 12 17.72 5.92 -2.50
C SER A 12 18.66 5.21 -1.52
N ALA A 13 18.63 3.87 -1.47
CA ALA A 13 19.41 3.05 -0.58
C ALA A 13 20.43 2.22 -1.36
N VAL A 14 21.72 2.34 -1.03
CA VAL A 14 22.83 1.71 -1.74
C VAL A 14 23.80 0.96 -0.82
N ASN A 15 23.52 0.91 0.48
CA ASN A 15 24.30 0.20 1.49
C ASN A 15 23.41 -0.30 2.63
N HIS A 16 23.98 -1.05 3.57
CA HIS A 16 23.27 -1.64 4.72
C HIS A 16 22.54 -0.60 5.57
N GLU A 17 23.21 0.47 5.95
CA GLU A 17 22.64 1.52 6.83
C GLU A 17 21.45 2.23 6.17
N GLU A 18 21.60 2.64 4.92
CA GLU A 18 20.52 3.30 4.16
C GLU A 18 19.31 2.39 3.94
N VAL A 19 19.51 1.07 3.81
CA VAL A 19 18.38 0.12 3.73
C VAL A 19 17.64 0.06 5.05
N LEU A 20 18.33 0.02 6.18
CA LEU A 20 17.71 0.03 7.51
C LEU A 20 17.01 1.36 7.80
N ASP A 21 17.65 2.48 7.46
CA ASP A 21 17.05 3.81 7.59
C ASP A 21 15.76 3.94 6.77
N LYS A 22 15.76 3.38 5.54
CA LYS A 22 14.55 3.37 4.71
C LYS A 22 13.44 2.51 5.30
N ILE A 23 13.76 1.36 5.86
CA ILE A 23 12.77 0.53 6.56
C ILE A 23 12.20 1.28 7.76
N GLN A 24 13.05 1.93 8.55
CA GLN A 24 12.62 2.71 9.70
C GLN A 24 11.75 3.90 9.27
N GLU A 25 12.14 4.66 8.25
CA GLU A 25 11.33 5.76 7.69
C GLU A 25 9.93 5.29 7.29
N LEU A 26 9.82 4.13 6.60
CA LEU A 26 8.53 3.56 6.20
C LEU A 26 7.68 3.10 7.40
N GLN A 27 8.32 2.69 8.49
CA GLN A 27 7.63 2.31 9.73
C GLN A 27 7.09 3.50 10.52
N GLU A 28 7.84 4.60 10.56
CA GLU A 28 7.56 5.75 11.42
C GLU A 28 6.74 6.84 10.73
N ILE A 29 7.03 7.10 9.46
CA ILE A 29 6.47 8.23 8.72
C ILE A 29 5.59 7.73 7.57
N GLY A 30 6.15 6.96 6.62
CA GLY A 30 5.45 6.42 5.47
C GLY A 30 4.57 7.41 4.70
N GLU A 31 3.72 6.90 3.84
CA GLU A 31 2.65 7.67 3.18
C GLU A 31 1.42 7.86 4.09
N SER A 32 1.29 7.01 5.12
CA SER A 32 0.13 7.01 6.01
C SER A 32 0.03 8.30 6.80
N GLU A 33 1.15 8.89 7.24
CA GLU A 33 1.15 10.20 7.93
C GLU A 33 0.70 11.32 7.00
N ALA A 34 1.27 11.42 5.80
CA ALA A 34 0.88 12.41 4.80
C ALA A 34 -0.60 12.31 4.43
N TYR A 35 -1.10 11.08 4.30
CA TYR A 35 -2.51 10.80 4.05
C TYR A 35 -3.40 11.27 5.20
N HIS A 36 -3.04 10.93 6.44
CA HIS A 36 -3.77 11.36 7.64
C HIS A 36 -3.85 12.88 7.73
N LEU A 37 -2.73 13.58 7.56
CA LEU A 37 -2.67 15.04 7.59
C LEU A 37 -3.55 15.67 6.51
N LEU A 38 -3.51 15.12 5.29
CA LEU A 38 -4.35 15.58 4.18
C LEU A 38 -5.83 15.37 4.47
N MET A 39 -6.22 14.19 4.94
CA MET A 39 -7.61 13.87 5.26
C MET A 39 -8.15 14.71 6.41
N SER A 40 -7.36 14.93 7.46
CA SER A 40 -7.70 15.82 8.58
C SER A 40 -7.94 17.24 8.10
N ARG A 41 -7.14 17.75 7.16
CA ARG A 41 -7.37 19.09 6.55
C ARG A 41 -8.71 19.14 5.80
N TYR A 42 -9.03 18.11 4.99
CA TYR A 42 -10.30 18.06 4.26
C TYR A 42 -11.50 17.92 5.21
N GLN A 43 -11.37 17.14 6.26
CA GLN A 43 -12.39 17.00 7.29
C GLN A 43 -12.68 18.33 7.99
N ASN A 44 -11.63 19.04 8.44
CA ASN A 44 -11.74 20.33 9.11
C ASN A 44 -12.36 21.43 8.22
N ASN A 45 -12.23 21.31 6.91
CA ASN A 45 -12.84 22.21 5.93
C ASN A 45 -14.24 21.76 5.46
N GLY A 46 -14.83 20.74 6.08
CA GLY A 46 -16.19 20.30 5.80
C GLY A 46 -16.36 19.46 4.53
N PHE A 47 -15.27 19.09 3.83
CA PHE A 47 -15.38 18.32 2.58
C PHE A 47 -15.88 16.89 2.80
N PHE A 48 -15.79 16.36 4.01
CA PHE A 48 -16.29 15.03 4.35
C PHE A 48 -17.82 14.95 4.29
N GLU A 49 -18.52 16.07 4.45
CA GLU A 49 -20.00 16.12 4.40
C GLU A 49 -20.55 16.24 2.97
N LEU A 50 -19.68 16.49 2.00
CA LEU A 50 -20.09 16.65 0.61
C LEU A 50 -20.38 15.29 -0.04
N ARG A 51 -21.41 15.26 -0.89
CA ARG A 51 -21.73 14.11 -1.74
C ARG A 51 -20.77 14.01 -2.91
N ARG A 52 -20.76 12.84 -3.58
CA ARG A 52 -19.88 12.59 -4.73
C ARG A 52 -20.00 13.67 -5.81
N GLU A 53 -21.24 14.04 -6.16
CA GLU A 53 -21.53 15.03 -7.20
C GLU A 53 -20.93 16.40 -6.85
N GLN A 54 -20.98 16.78 -5.57
CA GLN A 54 -20.41 18.03 -5.08
C GLN A 54 -18.88 17.97 -5.05
N LEU A 55 -18.28 16.90 -4.50
CA LEU A 55 -16.83 16.73 -4.48
C LEU A 55 -16.21 16.64 -5.87
N CYS A 56 -16.91 16.01 -6.82
CA CYS A 56 -16.45 15.90 -8.20
C CYS A 56 -16.81 17.14 -9.07
N SER A 57 -17.53 18.12 -8.52
CA SER A 57 -17.88 19.34 -9.23
C SER A 57 -16.68 20.25 -9.47
N GLU A 58 -16.65 20.91 -10.62
CA GLU A 58 -15.69 21.96 -10.94
C GLU A 58 -15.87 23.20 -10.05
N GLU A 59 -17.10 23.46 -9.59
CA GLU A 59 -17.41 24.57 -8.69
C GLU A 59 -16.70 24.42 -7.33
N THR A 60 -16.58 23.20 -6.82
CA THR A 60 -15.93 22.91 -5.54
C THR A 60 -14.40 22.99 -5.65
N PHE A 61 -13.85 22.48 -6.75
CA PHE A 61 -12.40 22.43 -7.00
C PHE A 61 -12.07 22.88 -8.44
N PRO A 62 -12.15 24.17 -8.75
CA PRO A 62 -11.95 24.68 -10.12
C PRO A 62 -10.54 24.45 -10.67
N GLN A 63 -9.54 24.28 -9.78
CA GLN A 63 -8.15 24.04 -10.18
C GLN A 63 -7.82 22.56 -10.41
N MET A 64 -8.74 21.64 -10.05
CA MET A 64 -8.51 20.21 -10.17
C MET A 64 -9.18 19.65 -11.43
N LYS A 65 -8.48 18.77 -12.13
CA LYS A 65 -9.07 17.98 -13.23
C LYS A 65 -10.06 16.95 -12.68
N LEU A 66 -10.96 16.45 -13.52
CA LEU A 66 -12.00 15.48 -13.12
C LEU A 66 -11.41 14.23 -12.46
N TYR A 67 -10.33 13.67 -13.01
CA TYR A 67 -9.68 12.49 -12.42
C TYR A 67 -9.11 12.77 -11.01
N GLN A 68 -8.59 13.97 -10.76
CA GLN A 68 -8.09 14.37 -9.44
C GLN A 68 -9.23 14.51 -8.42
N ARG A 69 -10.39 15.02 -8.85
CA ARG A 69 -11.58 15.14 -8.00
C ARG A 69 -12.16 13.76 -7.66
N ARG A 70 -12.16 12.81 -8.61
CA ARG A 70 -12.55 11.42 -8.37
C ARG A 70 -11.59 10.72 -7.42
N TRP A 71 -10.28 10.87 -7.67
CA TRP A 71 -9.25 10.38 -6.77
C TRP A 71 -9.44 10.91 -5.35
N LEU A 72 -9.64 12.22 -5.17
CA LEU A 72 -9.89 12.82 -3.87
C LEU A 72 -11.13 12.25 -3.18
N TYR A 73 -12.22 12.08 -3.94
CA TYR A 73 -13.42 11.44 -3.41
C TYR A 73 -13.13 10.04 -2.88
N ASP A 74 -12.43 9.21 -3.62
CA ASP A 74 -12.08 7.84 -3.20
C ASP A 74 -11.16 7.84 -1.97
N MET A 75 -10.23 8.79 -1.87
CA MET A 75 -9.39 8.97 -0.69
C MET A 75 -10.23 9.32 0.55
N ILE A 76 -11.14 10.27 0.43
CA ILE A 76 -12.06 10.65 1.53
C ILE A 76 -12.94 9.46 1.94
N GLN A 77 -13.51 8.71 0.98
CA GLN A 77 -14.33 7.53 1.32
C GLN A 77 -13.52 6.45 2.02
N GLY A 78 -12.28 6.22 1.58
CA GLY A 78 -11.36 5.30 2.25
C GLY A 78 -11.09 5.69 3.70
N TYR A 79 -10.80 6.95 3.94
CA TYR A 79 -10.54 7.46 5.29
C TYR A 79 -11.78 7.40 6.20
N LYS A 80 -12.97 7.76 5.66
CA LYS A 80 -14.25 7.63 6.39
C LYS A 80 -14.52 6.20 6.85
N ARG A 81 -14.16 5.22 6.04
CA ARG A 81 -14.42 3.81 6.32
C ARG A 81 -13.38 3.17 7.23
N TYR A 82 -12.10 3.47 7.03
CA TYR A 82 -10.99 2.73 7.63
C TYR A 82 -10.07 3.59 8.51
N GLY A 83 -10.25 4.92 8.53
CA GLY A 83 -9.39 5.83 9.26
C GLY A 83 -7.93 5.75 8.81
N GLU A 84 -7.03 5.71 9.77
CA GLU A 84 -5.57 5.64 9.54
C GLU A 84 -5.13 4.34 8.84
N LYS A 85 -5.91 3.26 8.95
CA LYS A 85 -5.61 1.99 8.27
C LYS A 85 -5.86 2.02 6.76
N ALA A 86 -6.50 3.08 6.25
CA ALA A 86 -6.98 3.13 4.87
C ALA A 86 -5.88 2.89 3.83
N ILE A 87 -4.62 3.26 4.13
CA ILE A 87 -3.47 3.04 3.26
C ILE A 87 -2.28 2.34 3.94
N LEU A 88 -2.43 1.90 5.18
CA LEU A 88 -1.36 1.30 6.00
C LEU A 88 -0.67 0.12 5.32
N ALA A 89 -1.43 -0.73 4.60
CA ALA A 89 -0.84 -1.88 3.93
C ALA A 89 0.15 -1.49 2.82
N PHE A 90 0.03 -0.30 2.24
CA PHE A 90 0.97 0.18 1.23
C PHE A 90 2.37 0.38 1.83
N ASP A 91 2.48 1.05 2.97
CA ASP A 91 3.76 1.27 3.64
C ASP A 91 4.38 -0.03 4.13
N LEU A 92 3.58 -0.90 4.77
CA LEU A 92 4.06 -2.19 5.26
C LEU A 92 4.52 -3.12 4.12
N CYS A 93 3.81 -3.15 2.98
CA CYS A 93 4.26 -3.91 1.81
C CYS A 93 5.53 -3.32 1.19
N ARG A 94 5.77 -2.02 1.28
CA ARG A 94 7.04 -1.40 0.86
C ARG A 94 8.20 -1.84 1.75
N ILE A 95 7.98 -2.03 3.06
CA ILE A 95 8.99 -2.61 3.97
C ILE A 95 9.37 -4.02 3.50
N LEU A 96 8.37 -4.87 3.17
CA LEU A 96 8.65 -6.22 2.63
C LEU A 96 9.51 -6.13 1.36
N ALA A 97 9.18 -5.23 0.45
CA ALA A 97 9.91 -5.04 -0.80
C ALA A 97 11.35 -4.54 -0.57
N VAL A 98 11.55 -3.57 0.34
CA VAL A 98 12.88 -3.05 0.68
C VAL A 98 13.73 -4.13 1.36
N ALA A 99 13.18 -4.88 2.30
CA ALA A 99 13.88 -5.97 2.98
C ALA A 99 14.32 -7.08 2.01
N GLN A 100 13.40 -7.48 1.09
CA GLN A 100 13.71 -8.44 0.05
C GLN A 100 14.83 -7.95 -0.88
N MET A 101 14.73 -6.71 -1.38
CA MET A 101 15.75 -6.13 -2.24
C MET A 101 17.08 -5.96 -1.51
N GLY A 102 17.08 -5.56 -0.23
CA GLY A 102 18.27 -5.48 0.61
C GLY A 102 18.99 -6.82 0.72
N PHE A 103 18.24 -7.91 0.93
CA PHE A 103 18.80 -9.26 0.92
C PHE A 103 19.35 -9.66 -0.47
N MET A 104 18.57 -9.48 -1.52
CA MET A 104 18.96 -9.84 -2.89
C MET A 104 20.19 -9.08 -3.40
N THR A 105 20.47 -7.92 -2.86
CA THR A 105 21.64 -7.08 -3.19
C THR A 105 22.83 -7.31 -2.24
N GLY A 106 22.65 -8.11 -1.19
CA GLY A 106 23.69 -8.40 -0.19
C GLY A 106 23.88 -7.30 0.85
N HIS A 107 22.97 -6.34 0.93
CA HIS A 107 22.97 -5.29 1.95
C HIS A 107 22.38 -5.75 3.28
N LEU A 108 21.46 -6.72 3.27
CA LEU A 108 20.93 -7.37 4.46
C LEU A 108 21.28 -8.86 4.47
N SER A 109 21.50 -9.41 5.64
CA SER A 109 21.51 -10.86 5.85
C SER A 109 20.08 -11.42 5.70
N MET A 110 19.97 -12.72 5.50
CA MET A 110 18.67 -13.43 5.47
C MET A 110 17.89 -13.19 6.78
N GLU A 111 18.58 -13.28 7.91
CA GLU A 111 17.97 -13.11 9.23
C GLU A 111 17.40 -11.69 9.42
N GLU A 112 18.16 -10.65 9.05
CA GLU A 112 17.70 -9.25 9.11
C GLU A 112 16.48 -9.02 8.20
N ALA A 113 16.56 -9.48 6.95
CA ALA A 113 15.45 -9.33 6.01
C ALA A 113 14.18 -10.03 6.50
N LEU A 114 14.29 -11.28 6.95
CA LEU A 114 13.18 -12.04 7.52
C LEU A 114 12.62 -11.39 8.79
N HIS A 115 13.47 -10.81 9.63
CA HIS A 115 13.04 -10.10 10.83
C HIS A 115 12.15 -8.90 10.50
N HIS A 116 12.54 -8.07 9.51
CA HIS A 116 11.74 -6.94 9.09
C HIS A 116 10.43 -7.38 8.40
N CYS A 117 10.48 -8.41 7.56
CA CYS A 117 9.29 -8.99 6.94
C CYS A 117 8.31 -9.53 8.00
N TRP A 118 8.80 -10.27 8.99
CA TRP A 118 7.98 -10.82 10.07
C TRP A 118 7.30 -9.72 10.89
N LYS A 119 8.04 -8.66 11.26
CA LYS A 119 7.45 -7.50 11.97
C LYS A 119 6.32 -6.85 11.15
N ALA A 120 6.55 -6.58 9.88
CA ALA A 120 5.54 -5.99 9.01
C ALA A 120 4.32 -6.91 8.84
N ALA A 121 4.53 -8.22 8.70
CA ALA A 121 3.47 -9.21 8.57
C ALA A 121 2.59 -9.30 9.83
N ILE A 122 3.18 -9.24 11.03
CA ILE A 122 2.42 -9.20 12.30
C ILE A 122 1.52 -7.96 12.36
N VAL A 123 2.04 -6.79 11.98
CA VAL A 123 1.24 -5.55 11.96
C VAL A 123 0.13 -5.63 10.92
N LEU A 124 0.40 -6.17 9.72
CA LEU A 124 -0.62 -6.41 8.69
C LEU A 124 -1.73 -7.31 9.22
N GLN A 125 -1.37 -8.47 9.79
CA GLN A 125 -2.34 -9.44 10.31
C GLN A 125 -3.18 -8.87 11.47
N ALA A 126 -2.57 -8.08 12.36
CA ALA A 126 -3.28 -7.41 13.45
C ALA A 126 -4.18 -6.24 12.98
N SER A 127 -3.87 -5.65 11.82
CA SER A 127 -4.57 -4.46 11.30
C SER A 127 -5.75 -4.80 10.41
N PHE A 128 -5.71 -5.93 9.72
CA PHE A 128 -6.72 -6.34 8.73
C PHE A 128 -7.31 -7.70 9.08
N SER A 129 -8.51 -7.98 8.56
CA SER A 129 -9.24 -9.22 8.82
C SER A 129 -9.14 -10.24 7.67
N SER A 130 -8.63 -9.84 6.52
CA SER A 130 -8.52 -10.70 5.34
C SER A 130 -7.51 -10.16 4.33
N TRP A 131 -7.12 -11.03 3.39
CA TRP A 131 -6.33 -10.64 2.21
C TRP A 131 -7.01 -9.53 1.38
N GLU A 132 -8.34 -9.58 1.26
CA GLU A 132 -9.11 -8.59 0.49
C GLU A 132 -9.00 -7.21 1.13
N GLU A 133 -9.20 -7.11 2.45
CA GLU A 133 -9.09 -5.86 3.19
C GLU A 133 -7.67 -5.27 3.12
N MET A 134 -6.66 -6.11 3.26
CA MET A 134 -5.26 -5.73 3.14
C MET A 134 -4.94 -5.22 1.72
N CYS A 135 -5.40 -5.93 0.67
CA CYS A 135 -5.22 -5.51 -0.72
C CYS A 135 -5.92 -4.20 -1.03
N ASP A 136 -7.13 -3.97 -0.52
CA ASP A 136 -7.84 -2.69 -0.66
C ASP A 136 -7.03 -1.53 -0.06
N SER A 137 -6.47 -1.72 1.12
CA SER A 137 -5.60 -0.74 1.75
C SER A 137 -4.32 -0.48 0.93
N PHE A 138 -3.68 -1.55 0.42
CA PHE A 138 -2.51 -1.44 -0.44
C PHE A 138 -2.80 -0.67 -1.73
N LEU A 139 -3.87 -1.01 -2.44
CA LEU A 139 -4.26 -0.35 -3.69
C LEU A 139 -4.61 1.12 -3.48
N ARG A 140 -5.28 1.44 -2.38
CA ARG A 140 -5.60 2.83 -2.03
C ARG A 140 -4.32 3.62 -1.71
N GLY A 141 -3.37 3.04 -0.99
CA GLY A 141 -2.08 3.66 -0.74
C GLY A 141 -1.27 3.87 -2.02
N TYR A 142 -1.31 2.90 -2.94
CA TYR A 142 -0.72 3.04 -4.26
C TYR A 142 -1.39 4.18 -5.07
N ALA A 143 -2.72 4.28 -5.04
CA ALA A 143 -3.47 5.36 -5.67
C ALA A 143 -3.13 6.72 -5.04
N PHE A 144 -2.93 6.78 -3.72
CA PHE A 144 -2.51 7.98 -3.01
C PHE A 144 -1.11 8.43 -3.46
N HIS A 145 -0.15 7.52 -3.42
CA HIS A 145 1.24 7.78 -3.80
C HIS A 145 1.38 8.25 -5.26
N THR A 146 0.63 7.63 -6.17
CA THR A 146 0.73 7.92 -7.62
C THR A 146 -0.27 8.97 -8.11
N GLN A 147 -1.22 9.38 -7.26
CA GLN A 147 -2.33 10.29 -7.60
C GLN A 147 -3.14 9.81 -8.81
N GLN A 148 -3.31 8.49 -8.95
CA GLN A 148 -4.04 7.88 -10.05
C GLN A 148 -5.49 7.62 -9.68
N ASP A 149 -6.38 7.86 -10.65
CA ASP A 149 -7.79 7.49 -10.59
C ASP A 149 -7.95 6.01 -10.97
N LYS A 150 -8.69 5.24 -10.15
CA LYS A 150 -8.98 3.83 -10.42
C LYS A 150 -9.83 3.62 -11.67
N ASP A 151 -10.61 4.63 -12.07
CA ASP A 151 -11.48 4.59 -13.25
C ASP A 151 -10.71 4.87 -14.57
N GLU A 152 -9.37 5.07 -14.52
CA GLU A 152 -8.50 5.22 -15.68
C GLU A 152 -7.92 3.86 -16.10
N PRO A 153 -8.46 3.21 -17.17
CA PRO A 153 -8.13 1.81 -17.48
C PRO A 153 -6.67 1.55 -17.86
N THR A 154 -5.96 2.57 -18.32
CA THR A 154 -4.56 2.45 -18.73
C THR A 154 -3.57 2.79 -17.62
N SER A 155 -4.06 3.14 -16.44
CA SER A 155 -3.24 3.50 -15.30
C SER A 155 -2.50 2.28 -14.73
N SER A 156 -1.32 2.50 -14.13
CA SER A 156 -0.61 1.43 -13.42
C SER A 156 -1.40 0.93 -12.19
N LEU A 157 -2.31 1.73 -11.67
CA LEU A 157 -3.26 1.32 -10.63
C LEU A 157 -4.24 0.28 -11.17
N ALA A 158 -4.88 0.53 -12.33
CA ALA A 158 -5.82 -0.43 -12.94
C ALA A 158 -5.14 -1.77 -13.26
N VAL A 159 -3.92 -1.74 -13.77
CA VAL A 159 -3.12 -2.96 -14.02
C VAL A 159 -2.89 -3.73 -12.72
N ARG A 160 -2.55 -3.05 -11.61
CA ARG A 160 -2.35 -3.71 -10.31
C ARG A 160 -3.64 -4.28 -9.74
N MET A 161 -4.76 -3.56 -9.87
CA MET A 161 -6.07 -4.05 -9.44
C MET A 161 -6.41 -5.35 -10.15
N HIS A 162 -6.30 -5.37 -11.48
CA HIS A 162 -6.57 -6.56 -12.28
C HIS A 162 -5.66 -7.74 -11.90
N LEU A 163 -4.36 -7.50 -11.76
CA LEU A 163 -3.41 -8.55 -11.34
C LEU A 163 -3.77 -9.15 -9.98
N LEU A 164 -4.11 -8.32 -8.99
CA LEU A 164 -4.49 -8.81 -7.66
C LEU A 164 -5.82 -9.57 -7.68
N GLU A 165 -6.79 -9.13 -8.48
CA GLU A 165 -8.05 -9.85 -8.69
C GLU A 165 -7.82 -11.23 -9.31
N GLU A 166 -6.99 -11.32 -10.36
CA GLU A 166 -6.62 -12.59 -10.99
C GLU A 166 -5.92 -13.54 -9.99
N MET A 167 -4.97 -13.04 -9.20
CA MET A 167 -4.27 -13.84 -8.20
C MET A 167 -5.21 -14.35 -7.09
N GLN A 168 -6.15 -13.53 -6.63
CA GLN A 168 -7.16 -13.93 -5.65
C GLN A 168 -8.15 -14.94 -6.24
N GLN A 169 -8.56 -14.77 -7.49
CA GLN A 169 -9.45 -15.70 -8.17
C GLN A 169 -8.77 -17.06 -8.39
N ALA A 170 -7.51 -17.07 -8.82
CA ALA A 170 -6.73 -18.31 -8.97
C ALA A 170 -6.60 -19.09 -7.65
N ALA A 171 -6.45 -18.39 -6.53
CA ALA A 171 -6.43 -19.01 -5.19
C ALA A 171 -7.76 -19.68 -4.83
N LYS A 172 -8.89 -19.07 -5.20
CA LYS A 172 -10.24 -19.62 -4.94
C LYS A 172 -10.54 -20.86 -5.79
N GLU A 173 -10.06 -20.90 -7.03
CA GLU A 173 -10.33 -21.99 -7.99
C GLU A 173 -9.51 -23.26 -7.74
N LYS A 174 -8.59 -23.26 -6.79
CA LYS A 174 -7.72 -24.40 -6.42
C LYS A 174 -6.87 -24.98 -7.57
N SER A 175 -6.83 -24.38 -8.73
CA SER A 175 -6.11 -24.89 -9.91
C SER A 175 -4.60 -24.71 -9.82
N SER A 176 -4.12 -23.74 -9.04
CA SER A 176 -2.70 -23.47 -8.75
C SER A 176 -2.50 -22.97 -7.32
N ALA A 177 -3.35 -23.41 -6.41
CA ALA A 177 -3.44 -22.89 -5.04
C ALA A 177 -2.12 -22.95 -4.24
N SER A 178 -1.21 -23.87 -4.58
CA SER A 178 0.08 -24.00 -3.90
C SER A 178 1.07 -22.86 -4.19
N GLU A 179 0.84 -22.09 -5.25
CA GLU A 179 1.77 -21.01 -5.67
C GLU A 179 1.24 -19.60 -5.34
N SER A 180 -0.06 -19.47 -5.09
CA SER A 180 -0.64 -18.16 -4.76
C SER A 180 -0.53 -17.86 -3.27
N PRO A 181 0.01 -16.68 -2.87
CA PRO A 181 0.04 -16.27 -1.47
C PRO A 181 -1.35 -16.17 -0.85
N PHE A 182 -2.38 -15.88 -1.64
CA PHE A 182 -3.78 -15.80 -1.19
C PHE A 182 -4.42 -17.16 -0.87
N ALA A 183 -3.75 -18.28 -1.18
CA ALA A 183 -4.16 -19.61 -0.74
C ALA A 183 -3.80 -19.89 0.74
N ILE A 184 -2.92 -19.09 1.31
CA ILE A 184 -2.54 -19.16 2.73
C ILE A 184 -3.68 -18.56 3.57
N HIS A 185 -4.09 -19.28 4.63
CA HIS A 185 -5.12 -18.79 5.53
C HIS A 185 -4.65 -17.49 6.21
N TRP A 186 -5.51 -16.47 6.26
CA TRP A 186 -5.14 -15.16 6.83
C TRP A 186 -4.70 -15.26 8.29
N ASP A 187 -5.38 -16.09 9.08
CA ASP A 187 -5.11 -16.28 10.52
C ASP A 187 -3.99 -17.28 10.82
N LEU A 188 -3.12 -17.58 9.84
CA LEU A 188 -1.97 -18.42 10.07
C LEU A 188 -1.09 -17.82 11.18
N LEU A 189 -0.75 -18.63 12.20
CA LEU A 189 0.13 -18.18 13.27
C LEU A 189 1.53 -17.87 12.74
N LEU A 190 1.96 -16.62 12.92
CA LEU A 190 3.28 -16.15 12.48
C LEU A 190 4.30 -16.36 13.61
N GLU A 191 4.97 -17.52 13.61
CA GLU A 191 6.05 -17.81 14.55
C GLU A 191 7.39 -17.34 14.03
N LYS A 192 8.21 -16.77 14.92
CA LYS A 192 9.60 -16.41 14.60
C LYS A 192 10.47 -17.65 14.76
N THR A 193 10.88 -18.26 13.66
CA THR A 193 11.69 -19.49 13.61
C THR A 193 13.14 -19.29 13.14
N PHE A 194 13.60 -18.04 13.01
CA PHE A 194 14.92 -17.63 12.52
C PHE A 194 15.64 -16.70 13.49
#